data_add2e66fb7afb75fe85f0a70360884b5
#
_entry.id   add2e66fb7afb75fe85f0a70360884b5
#
_cell.length_a   1.000
_cell.length_b   1.000
_cell.length_c   1.000
_cell.angle_alpha   90.00
_cell.angle_beta   90.00
_cell.angle_gamma   90.00
#
_symmetry.space_group_name_H-M   'P 1'
#
loop_
_entity.id
_entity.type
_entity.pdbx_description
1 polymer ?
#
loop_
_entity_poly.entity_id
_entity_poly.type
_entity_poly.pdbx_seq_one_letter_code
_entity_poly.pdbx_strand_id
1 'polypeptide(L)'
;MLKLSTRVPDQPPLVGGKFLEMDLADLIDTDDDETLKIRNLVMNEGLTSNQVLLKHPELLHRHRDVDRMYQAQQSRVGRGYRKDLEVHYLYGLPGVGKTHMVYNSVDDMDTIYRVSDYEHPFDEYSNEPVLLLDEFSGQMKFETFLQAIDIYPTRLSARYHNKRANWHVVWLVSN
;
A
#
# COMPACT_ATOMS: atom_id res chain seq x y z
N MET A 1 -7.77 53.46 12.12
CA MET A 1 -8.44 52.71 11.07
C MET A 1 -7.40 52.27 10.04
N LEU A 2 -6.77 51.11 10.27
CA LEU A 2 -5.75 50.55 9.36
C LEU A 2 -6.46 49.58 8.38
N LYS A 3 -6.51 49.96 7.10
CA LYS A 3 -6.93 49.10 6.04
C LYS A 3 -5.75 48.20 5.69
N LEU A 4 -5.81 46.95 6.11
CA LEU A 4 -4.95 45.88 5.56
C LEU A 4 -5.43 45.55 4.17
N SER A 5 -4.71 46.04 3.15
CA SER A 5 -4.85 45.59 1.77
C SER A 5 -4.03 44.32 1.63
N THR A 6 -4.68 43.16 1.76
CA THR A 6 -4.13 41.88 1.38
C THR A 6 -4.47 41.59 -0.07
N ARG A 7 -3.89 42.33 -1.00
CA ARG A 7 -3.78 41.88 -2.39
C ARG A 7 -2.41 41.20 -2.52
N VAL A 8 -2.42 39.89 -2.45
CA VAL A 8 -1.33 39.07 -2.97
C VAL A 8 -1.36 39.27 -4.49
N PRO A 9 -0.27 39.73 -5.15
CA PRO A 9 -0.25 39.81 -6.60
C PRO A 9 -0.45 38.41 -7.15
N ASP A 10 -1.17 38.32 -8.28
CA ASP A 10 -1.33 37.14 -9.09
C ASP A 10 0.02 36.50 -9.41
N GLN A 11 0.52 35.69 -8.49
CA GLN A 11 1.51 34.70 -8.84
C GLN A 11 0.74 33.52 -9.42
N PRO A 12 1.09 33.07 -10.63
CA PRO A 12 0.57 31.80 -11.12
C PRO A 12 0.84 30.75 -10.05
N PRO A 13 -0.10 29.81 -9.80
CA PRO A 13 0.05 28.79 -8.79
C PRO A 13 1.40 28.12 -8.98
N LEU A 14 2.22 28.14 -7.92
CA LEU A 14 3.52 27.48 -7.90
C LEU A 14 3.33 26.07 -8.47
N VAL A 15 4.09 25.80 -9.52
CA VAL A 15 4.09 24.61 -10.36
C VAL A 15 4.53 23.37 -9.56
N GLY A 16 3.84 23.09 -8.45
CA GLY A 16 3.94 21.81 -7.74
C GLY A 16 3.10 20.69 -8.37
N GLY A 17 2.11 21.05 -9.23
CA GLY A 17 1.27 20.09 -9.92
C GLY A 17 1.93 19.41 -11.13
N LYS A 18 2.85 20.07 -11.80
CA LYS A 18 3.51 19.49 -13.00
C LYS A 18 4.48 18.34 -12.67
N PHE A 19 5.05 18.30 -11.48
CA PHE A 19 5.90 17.17 -11.08
C PHE A 19 5.11 15.91 -10.73
N LEU A 20 3.82 16.04 -10.45
CA LEU A 20 2.92 14.90 -10.19
C LEU A 20 2.30 14.33 -11.48
N GLU A 21 2.32 15.11 -12.56
CA GLU A 21 1.85 14.71 -13.89
C GLU A 21 2.97 14.32 -14.85
N MET A 22 4.23 14.47 -14.47
CA MET A 22 5.30 13.79 -15.22
C MET A 22 5.04 12.30 -15.10
N ASP A 23 4.55 11.72 -16.16
CA ASP A 23 4.37 10.29 -16.25
C ASP A 23 5.75 9.66 -16.03
N LEU A 24 5.82 8.62 -15.21
CA LEU A 24 7.09 7.91 -14.97
C LEU A 24 7.72 7.42 -16.29
N ALA A 25 6.89 7.31 -17.33
CA ALA A 25 7.28 7.09 -18.70
C ALA A 25 8.22 8.16 -19.26
N ASP A 26 8.08 9.42 -18.82
CA ASP A 26 8.94 10.54 -19.27
C ASP A 26 10.31 10.58 -18.57
N LEU A 27 10.47 9.82 -17.49
CA LEU A 27 11.72 9.71 -16.74
C LEU A 27 12.59 8.52 -17.14
N ILE A 28 12.03 7.59 -17.89
CA ILE A 28 12.71 6.42 -18.43
C ILE A 28 12.77 6.64 -19.95
N ASP A 29 13.96 6.54 -20.50
CA ASP A 29 14.18 6.60 -21.96
C ASP A 29 13.33 5.47 -22.60
N THR A 30 12.18 5.86 -23.20
CA THR A 30 11.04 4.97 -23.43
C THR A 30 11.13 4.19 -24.74
N ASP A 31 12.22 4.32 -25.47
CA ASP A 31 12.40 3.63 -26.75
C ASP A 31 12.92 2.18 -26.61
N ASP A 32 13.11 1.70 -25.37
CA ASP A 32 13.57 0.34 -25.11
C ASP A 32 12.38 -0.59 -24.91
N ASP A 33 12.27 -1.60 -25.78
CA ASP A 33 11.21 -2.63 -25.79
C ASP A 33 11.10 -3.37 -24.43
N GLU A 34 12.22 -3.55 -23.72
CA GLU A 34 12.24 -4.14 -22.38
C GLU A 34 11.58 -3.25 -21.33
N THR A 35 11.74 -1.94 -21.43
CA THR A 35 11.07 -1.00 -20.51
C THR A 35 9.56 -1.02 -20.69
N LEU A 36 9.07 -1.07 -21.93
CA LEU A 36 7.66 -1.22 -22.24
C LEU A 36 7.12 -2.56 -21.71
N LYS A 37 7.90 -3.63 -21.83
CA LYS A 37 7.56 -4.94 -21.30
C LYS A 37 7.44 -4.92 -19.78
N ILE A 38 8.43 -4.35 -19.07
CA ILE A 38 8.40 -4.20 -17.61
C ILE A 38 7.16 -3.40 -17.18
N ARG A 39 6.89 -2.29 -17.87
CA ARG A 39 5.72 -1.45 -17.59
C ARG A 39 4.41 -2.25 -17.73
N ASN A 40 4.28 -3.02 -18.81
CA ASN A 40 3.06 -3.83 -19.02
C ASN A 40 2.88 -4.87 -17.93
N LEU A 41 3.93 -5.62 -17.59
CA LEU A 41 3.89 -6.67 -16.57
C LEU A 41 3.52 -6.12 -15.19
N VAL A 42 4.08 -4.96 -14.82
CA VAL A 42 3.85 -4.36 -13.51
C VAL A 42 2.53 -3.60 -13.47
N MET A 43 2.25 -2.72 -14.46
CA MET A 43 1.12 -1.78 -14.40
C MET A 43 -0.20 -2.40 -14.84
N ASN A 44 -0.19 -3.27 -15.85
CA ASN A 44 -1.39 -3.84 -16.44
C ASN A 44 -1.70 -5.24 -15.90
N GLU A 45 -0.68 -6.08 -15.71
CA GLU A 45 -0.85 -7.43 -15.17
C GLU A 45 -0.76 -7.48 -13.63
N GLY A 46 -0.30 -6.39 -13.01
CA GLY A 46 -0.24 -6.26 -11.55
C GLY A 46 0.80 -7.17 -10.88
N LEU A 47 1.80 -7.64 -11.62
CA LEU A 47 2.81 -8.55 -11.08
C LEU A 47 3.74 -7.83 -10.11
N THR A 48 4.09 -8.52 -9.02
CA THR A 48 5.13 -8.05 -8.10
C THR A 48 6.52 -8.15 -8.73
N SER A 49 7.51 -7.40 -8.21
CA SER A 49 8.88 -7.48 -8.70
C SER A 49 9.40 -8.91 -8.78
N ASN A 50 9.16 -9.71 -7.75
CA ASN A 50 9.59 -11.12 -7.71
C ASN A 50 8.88 -11.96 -8.77
N GLN A 51 7.57 -11.77 -8.97
CA GLN A 51 6.80 -12.49 -9.98
C GLN A 51 7.26 -12.16 -11.39
N VAL A 52 7.59 -10.88 -11.65
CA VAL A 52 8.16 -10.46 -12.93
C VAL A 52 9.48 -11.17 -13.21
N LEU A 53 10.40 -11.17 -12.24
CA LEU A 53 11.72 -11.79 -12.40
C LEU A 53 11.66 -13.32 -12.49
N LEU A 54 10.72 -13.96 -11.80
CA LEU A 54 10.50 -15.40 -11.88
C LEU A 54 9.90 -15.83 -13.22
N LYS A 55 8.94 -15.07 -13.76
CA LYS A 55 8.30 -15.36 -15.06
C LYS A 55 9.18 -14.96 -16.24
N HIS A 56 10.00 -13.92 -16.04
CA HIS A 56 10.83 -13.28 -17.06
C HIS A 56 12.29 -13.16 -16.60
N PRO A 57 13.03 -14.28 -16.47
CA PRO A 57 14.40 -14.27 -15.98
C PRO A 57 15.36 -13.49 -16.87
N GLU A 58 15.02 -13.25 -18.13
CA GLU A 58 15.76 -12.37 -19.04
C GLU A 58 15.83 -10.92 -18.54
N LEU A 59 14.87 -10.47 -17.71
CA LEU A 59 14.85 -9.13 -17.12
C LEU A 59 15.67 -9.01 -15.82
N LEU A 60 16.38 -10.06 -15.42
CA LEU A 60 17.16 -10.04 -14.18
C LEU A 60 18.23 -8.93 -14.16
N HIS A 61 18.83 -8.64 -15.31
CA HIS A 61 19.78 -7.54 -15.46
C HIS A 61 19.14 -6.15 -15.25
N ARG A 62 17.81 -6.05 -15.43
CA ARG A 62 16.98 -4.85 -15.23
C ARG A 62 16.20 -4.87 -13.90
N HIS A 63 16.57 -5.72 -12.92
CA HIS A 63 15.84 -5.87 -11.65
C HIS A 63 15.57 -4.53 -10.96
N ARG A 64 16.49 -3.57 -11.02
CA ARG A 64 16.30 -2.23 -10.43
C ARG A 64 15.18 -1.43 -11.11
N ASP A 65 15.01 -1.58 -12.41
CA ASP A 65 13.95 -0.90 -13.15
C ASP A 65 12.60 -1.55 -12.87
N VAL A 66 12.57 -2.89 -12.76
CA VAL A 66 11.39 -3.64 -12.28
C VAL A 66 10.98 -3.16 -10.91
N ASP A 67 11.93 -3.06 -9.95
CA ASP A 67 11.65 -2.58 -8.59
C ASP A 67 11.16 -1.13 -8.59
N ARG A 68 11.79 -0.23 -9.35
CA ARG A 68 11.36 1.17 -9.46
C ARG A 68 9.95 1.27 -10.02
N MET A 69 9.64 0.52 -11.08
CA MET A 69 8.32 0.51 -11.69
C MET A 69 7.27 -0.01 -10.72
N TYR A 70 7.58 -1.10 -10.00
CA TYR A 70 6.72 -1.64 -8.97
C TYR A 70 6.49 -0.65 -7.83
N GLN A 71 7.53 -0.02 -7.29
CA GLN A 71 7.42 1.02 -6.26
C GLN A 71 6.58 2.22 -6.72
N ALA A 72 6.71 2.62 -7.98
CA ALA A 72 5.91 3.68 -8.56
C ALA A 72 4.43 3.31 -8.65
N GLN A 73 4.11 2.07 -9.06
CA GLN A 73 2.75 1.54 -9.04
C GLN A 73 2.21 1.54 -7.62
N GLN A 74 2.96 1.01 -6.66
CA GLN A 74 2.59 0.98 -5.25
C GLN A 74 2.32 2.38 -4.68
N SER A 75 3.07 3.38 -5.12
CA SER A 75 2.83 4.77 -4.70
C SER A 75 1.50 5.34 -5.21
N ARG A 76 0.89 4.75 -6.24
CA ARG A 76 -0.42 5.14 -6.79
C ARG A 76 -1.58 4.44 -6.06
N VAL A 77 -1.32 3.25 -5.52
CA VAL A 77 -2.32 2.47 -4.78
C VAL A 77 -2.60 3.14 -3.43
N GLY A 78 -3.82 3.03 -2.94
CA GLY A 78 -4.21 3.55 -1.61
C GLY A 78 -4.21 5.08 -1.50
N ARG A 79 -4.32 5.83 -2.61
CA ARG A 79 -4.45 7.30 -2.59
C ARG A 79 -5.88 7.80 -2.38
N GLY A 80 -6.86 6.95 -2.65
CA GLY A 80 -8.28 7.26 -2.45
C GLY A 80 -8.75 7.00 -1.03
N TYR A 81 -9.95 7.47 -0.71
CA TYR A 81 -10.65 7.06 0.51
C TYR A 81 -10.98 5.57 0.44
N ARG A 82 -10.77 4.88 1.53
CA ARG A 82 -11.21 3.49 1.72
C ARG A 82 -12.66 3.48 2.16
N LYS A 83 -13.57 3.92 1.27
CA LYS A 83 -15.00 4.11 1.59
C LYS A 83 -15.69 2.83 2.04
N ASP A 84 -15.22 1.71 1.52
CA ASP A 84 -15.76 0.38 1.78
C ASP A 84 -14.92 -0.37 2.83
N LEU A 85 -14.19 0.38 3.69
CA LEU A 85 -13.42 -0.23 4.77
C LEU A 85 -14.35 -0.85 5.80
N GLU A 86 -14.23 -2.16 5.98
CA GLU A 86 -14.91 -2.92 7.00
C GLU A 86 -13.94 -3.31 8.11
N VAL A 87 -14.35 -3.14 9.36
CA VAL A 87 -13.55 -3.53 10.52
C VAL A 87 -14.35 -4.53 11.35
N HIS A 88 -13.83 -5.75 11.44
CA HIS A 88 -14.43 -6.83 12.18
C HIS A 88 -13.64 -7.12 13.45
N TYR A 89 -14.34 -7.29 14.57
CA TYR A 89 -13.73 -7.73 15.83
C TYR A 89 -14.27 -9.10 16.21
N LEU A 90 -13.36 -10.08 16.26
CA LEU A 90 -13.66 -11.46 16.59
C LEU A 90 -12.98 -11.84 17.92
N TYR A 91 -13.76 -12.10 18.93
CA TYR A 91 -13.27 -12.46 20.26
C TYR A 91 -13.85 -13.78 20.75
N GLY A 92 -13.14 -14.47 21.62
CA GLY A 92 -13.60 -15.72 22.21
C GLY A 92 -12.44 -16.57 22.74
N LEU A 93 -12.77 -17.70 23.34
CA LEU A 93 -11.80 -18.59 23.94
C LEU A 93 -10.71 -19.06 22.93
N PRO A 94 -9.48 -19.32 23.38
CA PRO A 94 -8.45 -19.95 22.55
C PRO A 94 -8.94 -21.27 21.95
N GLY A 95 -8.54 -21.54 20.71
CA GLY A 95 -8.84 -22.82 20.04
C GLY A 95 -10.24 -22.98 19.42
N VAL A 96 -11.14 -21.98 19.54
CA VAL A 96 -12.50 -22.07 18.95
C VAL A 96 -12.54 -21.85 17.42
N GLY A 97 -11.39 -21.63 16.77
CA GLY A 97 -11.30 -21.51 15.31
C GLY A 97 -11.45 -20.08 14.77
N LYS A 98 -11.22 -19.04 15.58
CA LYS A 98 -11.34 -17.64 15.14
C LYS A 98 -10.49 -17.33 13.90
N THR A 99 -9.21 -17.60 13.95
CA THR A 99 -8.28 -17.37 12.85
C THR A 99 -8.64 -18.19 11.62
N HIS A 100 -9.07 -19.45 11.82
CA HIS A 100 -9.55 -20.30 10.74
C HIS A 100 -10.78 -19.70 10.03
N MET A 101 -11.69 -19.08 10.78
CA MET A 101 -12.85 -18.39 10.21
C MET A 101 -12.42 -17.24 9.28
N VAL A 102 -11.40 -16.47 9.69
CA VAL A 102 -10.88 -15.37 8.86
C VAL A 102 -10.29 -15.91 7.55
N TYR A 103 -9.48 -16.96 7.61
CA TYR A 103 -8.90 -17.55 6.40
C TYR A 103 -9.95 -18.19 5.47
N ASN A 104 -11.06 -18.71 6.03
CA ASN A 104 -12.16 -19.22 5.22
C ASN A 104 -13.09 -18.14 4.65
N SER A 105 -12.91 -16.88 5.02
CA SER A 105 -13.70 -15.77 4.47
C SER A 105 -13.17 -15.26 3.11
N VAL A 106 -12.03 -15.78 2.65
CA VAL A 106 -11.40 -15.44 1.39
C VAL A 106 -11.17 -16.70 0.55
N ASP A 107 -11.18 -16.54 -0.78
CA ASP A 107 -10.89 -17.65 -1.70
C ASP A 107 -9.38 -17.93 -1.80
N ASP A 108 -8.55 -16.91 -1.62
CA ASP A 108 -7.10 -16.99 -1.71
C ASP A 108 -6.46 -16.45 -0.43
N MET A 109 -5.74 -17.31 0.28
CA MET A 109 -5.07 -16.97 1.54
C MET A 109 -3.95 -15.94 1.37
N ASP A 110 -3.35 -15.83 0.18
CA ASP A 110 -2.32 -14.85 -0.12
C ASP A 110 -2.88 -13.41 -0.18
N THR A 111 -4.21 -13.26 -0.15
CA THR A 111 -4.87 -11.95 -0.04
C THR A 111 -4.92 -11.41 1.38
N ILE A 112 -4.53 -12.20 2.38
CA ILE A 112 -4.51 -11.79 3.79
C ILE A 112 -3.10 -11.44 4.22
N TYR A 113 -2.90 -10.18 4.60
CA TYR A 113 -1.71 -9.78 5.34
C TYR A 113 -1.94 -9.99 6.85
N ARG A 114 -1.28 -11.01 7.40
CA ARG A 114 -1.27 -11.27 8.84
C ARG A 114 -0.12 -10.54 9.50
N VAL A 115 -0.41 -9.68 10.46
CA VAL A 115 0.62 -9.02 11.28
C VAL A 115 1.24 -10.03 12.24
N SER A 116 2.53 -10.29 12.07
CA SER A 116 3.34 -11.18 12.90
C SER A 116 4.20 -10.43 13.92
N ASP A 117 4.59 -9.19 13.60
CA ASP A 117 5.39 -8.30 14.45
C ASP A 117 4.63 -7.00 14.70
N TYR A 118 4.20 -6.75 15.92
CA TYR A 118 3.46 -5.55 16.29
C TYR A 118 4.34 -4.32 16.55
N GLU A 119 5.67 -4.47 16.62
CA GLU A 119 6.59 -3.32 16.67
C GLU A 119 6.79 -2.71 15.29
N HIS A 120 6.84 -3.56 14.26
CA HIS A 120 7.01 -3.18 12.85
C HIS A 120 5.91 -3.78 11.97
N PRO A 121 4.64 -3.43 12.24
CA PRO A 121 3.51 -4.21 11.76
C PRO A 121 3.30 -4.20 10.25
N PHE A 122 3.97 -3.34 9.51
CA PHE A 122 3.75 -3.18 8.06
C PHE A 122 5.00 -3.43 7.21
N ASP A 123 6.08 -3.94 7.79
CA ASP A 123 7.34 -4.14 7.06
C ASP A 123 7.20 -5.12 5.88
N GLU A 124 6.41 -6.16 6.05
CA GLU A 124 6.20 -7.20 5.04
C GLU A 124 4.95 -6.98 4.18
N TYR A 125 4.11 -6.00 4.52
CA TYR A 125 2.88 -5.72 3.79
C TYR A 125 3.15 -5.44 2.31
N SER A 126 2.42 -6.08 1.40
CA SER A 126 2.58 -6.01 -0.06
C SER A 126 1.29 -5.64 -0.81
N ASN A 127 0.39 -4.86 -0.19
CA ASN A 127 -0.91 -4.44 -0.69
C ASN A 127 -2.01 -5.49 -0.66
N GLU A 128 -1.90 -6.45 0.21
CA GLU A 128 -2.97 -7.42 0.45
C GLU A 128 -4.26 -6.67 0.81
N PRO A 129 -5.41 -7.08 0.25
CA PRO A 129 -6.68 -6.41 0.46
C PRO A 129 -7.31 -6.65 1.84
N VAL A 130 -6.80 -7.60 2.61
CA VAL A 130 -7.28 -7.94 3.95
C VAL A 130 -6.14 -7.82 4.96
N LEU A 131 -6.37 -7.08 6.03
CA LEU A 131 -5.46 -6.98 7.17
C LEU A 131 -5.97 -7.86 8.32
N LEU A 132 -5.13 -8.76 8.81
CA LEU A 132 -5.40 -9.57 9.99
C LEU A 132 -4.48 -9.19 11.15
N LEU A 133 -5.06 -8.63 12.21
CA LEU A 133 -4.42 -8.42 13.51
C LEU A 133 -4.77 -9.62 14.41
N ASP A 134 -3.96 -10.67 14.35
CA ASP A 134 -4.21 -11.92 15.07
C ASP A 134 -3.65 -11.86 16.50
N GLU A 135 -4.36 -12.47 17.44
CA GLU A 135 -4.03 -12.44 18.88
C GLU A 135 -3.84 -11.01 19.41
N PHE A 136 -4.63 -10.08 18.89
CA PHE A 136 -4.54 -8.67 19.23
C PHE A 136 -5.00 -8.42 20.66
N SER A 137 -4.12 -7.86 21.49
CA SER A 137 -4.37 -7.47 22.88
C SER A 137 -3.89 -6.04 23.20
N GLY A 138 -3.76 -5.19 22.15
CA GLY A 138 -3.30 -3.82 22.30
C GLY A 138 -1.78 -3.65 22.22
N GLN A 139 -1.05 -4.60 21.64
CA GLN A 139 0.41 -4.57 21.52
C GLN A 139 0.92 -3.50 20.55
N MET A 140 0.07 -3.08 19.61
CA MET A 140 0.38 -2.02 18.65
C MET A 140 0.21 -0.64 19.28
N LYS A 141 1.06 0.31 18.90
CA LYS A 141 0.86 1.73 19.29
C LYS A 141 -0.52 2.20 18.82
N PHE A 142 -1.24 2.90 19.70
CA PHE A 142 -2.60 3.34 19.44
C PHE A 142 -2.73 4.18 18.16
N GLU A 143 -1.76 5.07 17.91
CA GLU A 143 -1.70 5.89 16.68
C GLU A 143 -1.56 5.02 15.43
N THR A 144 -0.73 3.99 15.48
CA THR A 144 -0.54 3.04 14.37
C THR A 144 -1.81 2.22 14.12
N PHE A 145 -2.47 1.83 15.20
CA PHE A 145 -3.76 1.14 15.13
C PHE A 145 -4.85 2.01 14.48
N LEU A 146 -4.96 3.28 14.90
CA LEU A 146 -5.91 4.22 14.29
C LEU A 146 -5.63 4.39 12.79
N GLN A 147 -4.36 4.49 12.39
CA GLN A 147 -3.97 4.56 10.98
C GLN A 147 -4.40 3.32 10.19
N ALA A 148 -4.35 2.14 10.81
CA ALA A 148 -4.76 0.90 10.16
C ALA A 148 -6.27 0.87 9.85
N ILE A 149 -7.10 1.43 10.73
CA ILE A 149 -8.57 1.43 10.60
C ILE A 149 -9.15 2.73 10.06
N ASP A 150 -8.31 3.71 9.69
CA ASP A 150 -8.77 4.99 9.15
C ASP A 150 -9.19 4.84 7.68
N ILE A 151 -10.29 5.49 7.29
CA ILE A 151 -10.77 5.54 5.91
C ILE A 151 -9.93 6.46 5.03
N TYR A 152 -9.15 7.35 5.62
CA TYR A 152 -8.31 8.30 4.88
C TYR A 152 -7.03 7.66 4.37
N PRO A 153 -6.48 8.16 3.23
CA PRO A 153 -5.21 7.66 2.71
C PRO A 153 -4.09 7.90 3.71
N THR A 154 -3.54 6.83 4.25
CA THR A 154 -2.51 6.90 5.29
C THR A 154 -1.20 6.28 4.80
N ARG A 155 -0.09 6.93 5.15
CA ARG A 155 1.24 6.35 4.99
C ARG A 155 1.57 5.53 6.23
N LEU A 156 1.88 4.29 5.99
CA LEU A 156 2.31 3.35 7.01
C LEU A 156 3.82 3.45 7.17
N SER A 157 4.28 3.62 8.40
CA SER A 157 5.70 3.57 8.70
C SER A 157 6.20 2.14 8.57
N ALA A 158 7.19 1.93 7.71
CA ALA A 158 7.93 0.68 7.56
C ALA A 158 9.42 1.00 7.43
N ARG A 159 10.30 0.09 7.90
CA ARG A 159 11.75 0.34 8.03
C ARG A 159 12.43 0.63 6.70
N TYR A 160 11.98 0.01 5.62
CA TYR A 160 12.64 0.11 4.32
C TYR A 160 11.97 1.11 3.38
N HIS A 161 10.65 1.09 3.29
CA HIS A 161 9.88 1.99 2.44
C HIS A 161 8.52 2.27 3.05
N ASN A 162 8.14 3.54 3.13
CA ASN A 162 6.79 3.90 3.53
C ASN A 162 5.78 3.26 2.58
N LYS A 163 4.85 2.51 3.13
CA LYS A 163 3.79 1.83 2.41
C LYS A 163 2.49 2.62 2.52
N ARG A 164 1.47 2.23 1.80
CA ARG A 164 0.12 2.80 1.91
C ARG A 164 -0.86 1.71 2.27
N ALA A 165 -1.78 2.03 3.15
CA ALA A 165 -2.88 1.14 3.47
C ALA A 165 -3.82 1.01 2.26
N ASN A 166 -3.96 -0.20 1.74
CA ASN A 166 -4.82 -0.52 0.61
C ASN A 166 -5.85 -1.61 0.93
N TRP A 167 -5.78 -2.18 2.14
CA TRP A 167 -6.80 -3.13 2.58
C TRP A 167 -8.16 -2.45 2.76
N HIS A 168 -9.20 -3.16 2.47
CA HIS A 168 -10.59 -2.74 2.64
C HIS A 168 -11.30 -3.57 3.71
N VAL A 169 -10.68 -4.63 4.22
CA VAL A 169 -11.18 -5.43 5.34
C VAL A 169 -10.09 -5.52 6.41
N VAL A 170 -10.46 -5.29 7.66
CA VAL A 170 -9.60 -5.44 8.83
C VAL A 170 -10.25 -6.43 9.79
N TRP A 171 -9.51 -7.47 10.14
CA TRP A 171 -9.90 -8.40 11.18
C TRP A 171 -9.04 -8.20 12.43
N LEU A 172 -9.70 -7.94 13.56
CA LEU A 172 -9.08 -7.98 14.88
C LEU A 172 -9.52 -9.27 15.55
N VAL A 173 -8.56 -10.15 15.82
CA VAL A 173 -8.81 -11.41 16.50
C VAL A 173 -8.18 -11.37 17.88
N SER A 174 -8.98 -11.61 18.92
CA SER A 174 -8.58 -11.52 20.33
C SER A 174 -9.06 -12.73 21.14
N ASN A 175 -8.36 -12.99 22.23
CA ASN A 175 -8.73 -14.00 23.21
C ASN A 175 -9.42 -13.36 24.41
#